data_e50931fe8fb30367616dc7321bcad9b6
#
_entry.id   e50931fe8fb30367616dc7321bcad9b6
#
_cell.length_a   1.000
_cell.length_b   1.000
_cell.length_c   1.000
_cell.angle_alpha   90.00
_cell.angle_beta   90.00
_cell.angle_gamma   90.00
#
_symmetry.space_group_name_H-M   'P 1'
#
loop_
_entity.id
_entity.type
_entity.pdbx_description
1 polymer ?
#
loop_
_entity_poly.entity_id
_entity_poly.type
_entity_poly.pdbx_seq_one_letter_code
_entity_poly.pdbx_strand_id
1 'polypeptide(L)'
;MQPGVRVVCAGRNKHMTPRQNDVLARHFTQVHASRGVGKCRALHASHPVDPPLPRRGPQALVEPSTGLELVAHGSTFAGARLDAGTRLLLSTASDWRAGDAVDVGSGNGVLAAVLARQGRTVTAVDVSRAAVASTAETLRRNGLDGRVTVLLADGIDSLPDRSAGLVVTNPPFHVGAAKDSTATLQLIQQSHRVLRDGGELWCVYNTHLPYLEAARRAFGRARIVVQDRGFIVLCASR
;
A
#
# COMPACT_ATOMS: atom_id res chain seq x y z
N MET A 1 -12.06 -13.60 -23.26
CA MET A 1 -10.91 -14.47 -22.84
C MET A 1 -10.63 -15.45 -23.98
N GLN A 2 -9.40 -15.90 -24.13
CA GLN A 2 -9.12 -16.91 -25.16
C GLN A 2 -9.84 -18.23 -24.84
N PRO A 3 -10.42 -18.90 -25.82
CA PRO A 3 -10.98 -20.25 -25.62
C PRO A 3 -9.88 -21.17 -25.06
N GLY A 4 -10.18 -21.97 -24.06
CA GLY A 4 -9.23 -22.91 -23.45
C GLY A 4 -8.42 -22.37 -22.25
N VAL A 5 -8.60 -21.12 -21.84
CA VAL A 5 -7.99 -20.59 -20.61
C VAL A 5 -8.44 -21.42 -19.41
N ARG A 6 -7.48 -21.80 -18.59
CA ARG A 6 -7.70 -22.44 -17.29
C ARG A 6 -7.06 -21.60 -16.20
N VAL A 7 -7.72 -21.51 -15.05
CA VAL A 7 -7.19 -20.86 -13.84
C VAL A 7 -7.03 -21.92 -12.76
N VAL A 8 -5.87 -21.92 -12.12
CA VAL A 8 -5.58 -22.75 -10.95
C VAL A 8 -5.15 -21.86 -9.82
N CYS A 9 -5.93 -21.87 -8.73
CA CYS A 9 -5.62 -21.11 -7.52
C CYS A 9 -5.33 -22.11 -6.40
N ALA A 10 -4.12 -22.14 -5.86
CA ALA A 10 -3.75 -23.02 -4.76
C ALA A 10 -3.48 -22.23 -3.48
N GLY A 11 -3.84 -22.81 -2.34
CA GLY A 11 -3.63 -22.18 -1.05
C GLY A 11 -3.91 -23.10 0.14
N ARG A 12 -3.55 -22.62 1.33
CA ARG A 12 -3.90 -23.32 2.57
C ARG A 12 -5.42 -23.26 2.81
N ASN A 13 -6.02 -24.39 3.23
CA ASN A 13 -7.47 -24.50 3.45
C ASN A 13 -8.02 -23.38 4.35
N LYS A 14 -7.28 -22.96 5.38
CA LYS A 14 -7.70 -21.89 6.31
C LYS A 14 -7.85 -20.51 5.64
N HIS A 15 -7.26 -20.31 4.46
CA HIS A 15 -7.32 -19.06 3.69
C HIS A 15 -8.22 -19.18 2.47
N MET A 16 -8.79 -20.36 2.22
CA MET A 16 -9.69 -20.60 1.09
C MET A 16 -11.14 -20.61 1.58
N THR A 17 -11.93 -19.68 1.08
CA THR A 17 -13.33 -19.53 1.44
C THR A 17 -14.25 -19.90 0.26
N PRO A 18 -15.49 -20.31 0.49
CA PRO A 18 -16.47 -20.56 -0.59
C PRO A 18 -16.67 -19.37 -1.55
N ARG A 19 -16.48 -18.13 -1.05
CA ARG A 19 -16.56 -16.92 -1.90
C ARG A 19 -15.60 -16.93 -3.09
N GLN A 20 -14.46 -17.62 -2.98
CA GLN A 20 -13.52 -17.75 -4.09
C GLN A 20 -14.13 -18.57 -5.24
N ASN A 21 -14.90 -19.63 -4.91
CA ASN A 21 -15.64 -20.41 -5.91
C ASN A 21 -16.69 -19.53 -6.60
N ASP A 22 -17.44 -18.74 -5.83
CA ASP A 22 -18.47 -17.84 -6.37
C ASP A 22 -17.88 -16.78 -7.32
N VAL A 23 -16.70 -16.25 -6.97
CA VAL A 23 -16.00 -15.30 -7.85
C VAL A 23 -15.57 -15.98 -9.15
N LEU A 24 -14.99 -17.17 -9.08
CA LEU A 24 -14.58 -17.92 -10.27
C LEU A 24 -15.79 -18.33 -11.11
N ALA A 25 -16.89 -18.77 -10.51
CA ALA A 25 -18.12 -19.18 -11.20
C ALA A 25 -18.81 -18.05 -11.97
N ARG A 26 -18.51 -16.80 -11.68
CA ARG A 26 -18.97 -15.65 -12.49
C ARG A 26 -18.28 -15.57 -13.85
N HIS A 27 -17.08 -16.11 -13.97
CA HIS A 27 -16.21 -15.98 -15.14
C HIS A 27 -15.95 -17.29 -15.85
N PHE A 28 -16.27 -18.42 -15.22
CA PHE A 28 -16.05 -19.77 -15.74
C PHE A 28 -17.26 -20.64 -15.46
N THR A 29 -17.65 -21.46 -16.44
CA THR A 29 -18.79 -22.37 -16.30
C THR A 29 -18.47 -23.63 -15.51
N GLN A 30 -17.19 -23.96 -15.36
CA GLN A 30 -16.72 -25.07 -14.55
C GLN A 30 -15.75 -24.62 -13.48
N VAL A 31 -16.13 -24.81 -12.22
CA VAL A 31 -15.29 -24.51 -11.06
C VAL A 31 -15.36 -25.70 -10.09
N HIS A 32 -14.23 -26.26 -9.74
CA HIS A 32 -14.15 -27.37 -8.79
C HIS A 32 -12.91 -27.27 -7.90
N ALA A 33 -13.00 -27.79 -6.69
CA ALA A 33 -11.88 -27.90 -5.77
C ALA A 33 -11.21 -29.27 -5.90
N SER A 34 -9.90 -29.31 -5.88
CA SER A 34 -9.15 -30.56 -5.77
C SER A 34 -9.36 -31.22 -4.41
N ARG A 35 -9.06 -32.52 -4.31
CA ARG A 35 -8.84 -33.14 -3.01
C ARG A 35 -7.70 -32.43 -2.30
N GLY A 36 -7.85 -32.19 -0.99
CA GLY A 36 -6.79 -31.56 -0.21
C GLY A 36 -5.58 -32.48 -0.07
N VAL A 37 -4.39 -31.91 -0.15
CA VAL A 37 -3.13 -32.57 0.17
C VAL A 37 -2.52 -31.86 1.35
N GLY A 38 -2.37 -32.54 2.48
CA GLY A 38 -2.01 -31.92 3.73
C GLY A 38 -3.01 -30.82 4.15
N LYS A 39 -2.53 -29.60 4.34
CA LYS A 39 -3.37 -28.45 4.71
C LYS A 39 -3.69 -27.52 3.52
N CYS A 40 -3.46 -27.98 2.28
CA CYS A 40 -3.62 -27.20 1.05
C CYS A 40 -4.62 -27.85 0.09
N ARG A 41 -5.22 -27.04 -0.78
CA ARG A 41 -6.01 -27.49 -1.93
C ARG A 41 -5.87 -26.50 -3.09
N ALA A 42 -6.31 -26.91 -4.27
CA ALA A 42 -6.42 -26.04 -5.44
C ALA A 42 -7.88 -25.90 -5.88
N LEU A 43 -8.23 -24.73 -6.38
CA LEU A 43 -9.44 -24.49 -7.17
C LEU A 43 -9.05 -24.48 -8.64
N HIS A 44 -9.81 -25.19 -9.43
CA HIS A 44 -9.66 -25.25 -10.88
C HIS A 44 -10.89 -24.58 -11.51
N ALA A 45 -10.66 -23.66 -12.42
CA ALA A 45 -11.71 -23.03 -13.21
C ALA A 45 -11.38 -23.15 -14.70
N SER A 46 -12.35 -23.56 -15.50
CA SER A 46 -12.23 -23.77 -16.95
C SER A 46 -13.52 -23.39 -17.65
N HIS A 47 -13.45 -23.31 -18.99
CA HIS A 47 -14.56 -22.90 -19.85
C HIS A 47 -15.00 -21.47 -19.48
N PRO A 48 -14.26 -20.44 -19.93
CA PRO A 48 -14.64 -19.04 -19.72
C PRO A 48 -16.06 -18.78 -20.20
N VAL A 49 -16.81 -17.97 -19.45
CA VAL A 49 -18.12 -17.48 -19.86
C VAL A 49 -17.99 -16.62 -21.12
N ASP A 50 -18.85 -16.83 -22.11
CA ASP A 50 -18.89 -16.08 -23.35
C ASP A 50 -20.29 -15.49 -23.55
N PRO A 51 -20.44 -14.16 -23.77
CA PRO A 51 -19.38 -13.16 -23.72
C PRO A 51 -18.82 -12.95 -22.31
N PRO A 52 -17.55 -12.54 -22.20
CA PRO A 52 -16.95 -12.31 -20.90
C PRO A 52 -17.66 -11.16 -20.19
N LEU A 53 -17.83 -11.29 -18.87
CA LEU A 53 -18.37 -10.19 -18.07
C LEU A 53 -17.55 -8.91 -18.25
N PRO A 54 -18.20 -7.73 -18.30
CA PRO A 54 -17.49 -6.48 -18.38
C PRO A 54 -16.54 -6.33 -17.18
N ARG A 55 -15.35 -5.77 -17.43
CA ARG A 55 -14.41 -5.44 -16.35
C ARG A 55 -15.08 -4.45 -15.40
N ARG A 56 -15.10 -4.75 -14.13
CA ARG A 56 -15.49 -3.76 -13.13
C ARG A 56 -14.42 -2.68 -13.12
N GLY A 57 -14.87 -1.42 -13.28
CA GLY A 57 -14.01 -0.25 -13.09
C GLY A 57 -13.48 -0.16 -11.65
N PRO A 58 -12.56 0.79 -11.39
CA PRO A 58 -12.10 1.06 -10.05
C PRO A 58 -13.28 1.49 -9.16
N GLN A 59 -13.20 1.16 -7.88
CA GLN A 59 -14.12 1.69 -6.88
C GLN A 59 -13.69 3.11 -6.52
N ALA A 60 -14.66 4.00 -6.28
CA ALA A 60 -14.40 5.35 -5.81
C ALA A 60 -15.35 5.69 -4.66
N LEU A 61 -14.81 6.27 -3.59
CA LEU A 61 -15.56 6.70 -2.41
C LEU A 61 -14.96 8.00 -1.86
N VAL A 62 -15.81 8.90 -1.40
CA VAL A 62 -15.36 10.07 -0.65
C VAL A 62 -15.03 9.65 0.77
N GLU A 63 -13.81 9.92 1.22
CA GLU A 63 -13.36 9.68 2.60
C GLU A 63 -13.78 10.87 3.47
N PRO A 64 -14.69 10.67 4.44
CA PRO A 64 -15.29 11.79 5.19
C PRO A 64 -14.29 12.63 5.98
N SER A 65 -13.24 12.00 6.53
CA SER A 65 -12.27 12.69 7.38
C SER A 65 -11.31 13.60 6.60
N THR A 66 -11.09 13.33 5.32
CA THR A 66 -10.20 14.11 4.46
C THR A 66 -10.95 14.89 3.38
N GLY A 67 -12.18 14.52 3.06
CA GLY A 67 -12.95 15.03 1.93
C GLY A 67 -12.38 14.63 0.56
N LEU A 68 -11.41 13.71 0.51
CA LEU A 68 -10.82 13.22 -0.74
C LEU A 68 -11.70 12.14 -1.36
N GLU A 69 -11.86 12.17 -2.66
CA GLU A 69 -12.40 11.05 -3.43
C GLU A 69 -11.28 10.04 -3.68
N LEU A 70 -11.29 8.95 -2.91
CA LEU A 70 -10.29 7.89 -3.03
C LEU A 70 -10.73 6.88 -4.10
N VAL A 71 -9.80 6.46 -4.93
CA VAL A 71 -10.02 5.47 -5.99
C VAL A 71 -9.17 4.24 -5.74
N ALA A 72 -9.74 3.06 -5.96
CA ALA A 72 -9.01 1.81 -5.87
C ALA A 72 -9.33 0.88 -7.03
N HIS A 73 -8.31 0.51 -7.78
CA HIS A 73 -8.32 -0.64 -8.68
C HIS A 73 -8.28 -1.95 -7.87
N GLY A 74 -8.66 -3.05 -8.48
CA GLY A 74 -8.63 -4.36 -7.81
C GLY A 74 -7.25 -4.70 -7.25
N SER A 75 -7.21 -5.27 -6.05
CA SER A 75 -6.00 -5.63 -5.28
C SER A 75 -5.23 -4.46 -4.66
N THR A 76 -5.71 -3.22 -4.73
CA THR A 76 -5.13 -2.11 -3.99
C THR A 76 -5.43 -2.24 -2.50
N PHE A 77 -4.41 -2.07 -1.66
CA PHE A 77 -4.55 -2.12 -0.20
C PHE A 77 -5.63 -1.16 0.30
N ALA A 78 -6.42 -1.58 1.28
CA ALA A 78 -7.58 -0.89 1.86
C ALA A 78 -8.72 -0.57 0.88
N GLY A 79 -8.58 -0.82 -0.42
CA GLY A 79 -9.57 -0.39 -1.41
C GLY A 79 -9.71 1.14 -1.45
N ALA A 80 -10.90 1.64 -1.79
CA ALA A 80 -11.18 3.08 -1.83
C ALA A 80 -11.52 3.66 -0.43
N ARG A 81 -10.78 3.29 0.59
CA ARG A 81 -11.03 3.69 2.00
C ARG A 81 -9.73 4.05 2.68
N LEU A 82 -9.84 4.83 3.75
CA LEU A 82 -8.73 5.12 4.64
C LEU A 82 -8.53 3.96 5.62
N ASP A 83 -7.36 3.35 5.58
CA ASP A 83 -6.92 2.32 6.53
C ASP A 83 -6.70 2.88 7.94
N ALA A 84 -6.88 2.06 8.96
CA ALA A 84 -6.75 2.48 10.36
C ALA A 84 -5.33 2.96 10.71
N GLY A 85 -4.29 2.28 10.23
CA GLY A 85 -2.90 2.71 10.42
C GLY A 85 -2.61 4.03 9.72
N THR A 86 -3.05 4.18 8.47
CA THR A 86 -2.92 5.44 7.74
C THR A 86 -3.71 6.58 8.40
N ARG A 87 -4.88 6.30 8.98
CA ARG A 87 -5.64 7.28 9.76
C ARG A 87 -4.85 7.77 10.99
N LEU A 88 -4.22 6.85 11.71
CA LEU A 88 -3.36 7.21 12.85
C LEU A 88 -2.15 8.03 12.39
N LEU A 89 -1.51 7.67 11.27
CA LEU A 89 -0.41 8.45 10.70
C LEU A 89 -0.87 9.86 10.31
N LEU A 90 -2.02 10.01 9.66
CA LEU A 90 -2.56 11.31 9.26
C LEU A 90 -2.94 12.19 10.46
N SER A 91 -3.25 11.64 11.63
CA SER A 91 -3.52 12.44 12.84
C SER A 91 -2.29 13.22 13.32
N THR A 92 -1.10 12.88 12.84
CA THR A 92 0.17 13.58 13.13
C THR A 92 0.60 14.54 12.02
N ALA A 93 -0.22 14.74 10.98
CA ALA A 93 0.17 15.47 9.77
C ALA A 93 0.49 16.96 10.00
N SER A 94 -0.01 17.56 11.09
CA SER A 94 0.35 18.92 11.54
C SER A 94 1.81 19.05 11.97
N ASP A 95 2.42 17.97 12.42
CA ASP A 95 3.77 17.93 12.98
C ASP A 95 4.83 17.65 11.89
N TRP A 96 4.39 17.29 10.68
CA TRP A 96 5.31 16.92 9.61
C TRP A 96 6.10 18.10 9.08
N ARG A 97 7.39 17.93 9.00
CA ARG A 97 8.30 18.96 8.49
C ARG A 97 7.94 19.37 7.07
N ALA A 98 8.02 20.66 6.78
CA ALA A 98 7.78 21.21 5.44
C ALA A 98 8.84 20.75 4.42
N GLY A 99 8.51 20.80 3.13
CA GLY A 99 9.39 20.48 2.01
C GLY A 99 8.84 19.39 1.11
N ASP A 100 9.64 18.99 0.13
CA ASP A 100 9.32 17.91 -0.80
C ASP A 100 9.18 16.61 -0.04
N ALA A 101 8.21 15.80 -0.42
CA ALA A 101 7.84 14.59 0.29
C ALA A 101 7.87 13.35 -0.60
N VAL A 102 8.13 12.21 0.01
CA VAL A 102 8.01 10.89 -0.61
C VAL A 102 6.96 10.07 0.14
N ASP A 103 5.97 9.56 -0.58
CA ASP A 103 4.99 8.58 -0.08
C ASP A 103 5.38 7.19 -0.58
N VAL A 104 5.83 6.32 0.32
CA VAL A 104 6.32 4.98 -0.05
C VAL A 104 5.28 3.92 0.29
N GLY A 105 4.88 3.15 -0.72
CA GLY A 105 3.73 2.26 -0.67
C GLY A 105 2.44 3.05 -0.77
N SER A 106 2.30 3.86 -1.83
CA SER A 106 1.23 4.87 -1.96
C SER A 106 -0.19 4.30 -1.97
N GLY A 107 -0.37 3.02 -2.34
CA GLY A 107 -1.66 2.33 -2.31
C GLY A 107 -2.75 3.04 -3.11
N ASN A 108 -3.76 3.56 -2.43
CA ASN A 108 -4.83 4.35 -3.05
C ASN A 108 -4.51 5.86 -3.14
N GLY A 109 -3.31 6.28 -2.76
CA GLY A 109 -2.82 7.65 -2.92
C GLY A 109 -3.29 8.65 -1.86
N VAL A 110 -3.89 8.21 -0.76
CA VAL A 110 -4.43 9.12 0.26
C VAL A 110 -3.34 9.97 0.92
N LEU A 111 -2.17 9.40 1.26
CA LEU A 111 -1.05 10.15 1.85
C LEU A 111 -0.48 11.15 0.85
N ALA A 112 -0.22 10.72 -0.38
CA ALA A 112 0.24 11.61 -1.45
C ALA A 112 -0.73 12.77 -1.70
N ALA A 113 -2.05 12.51 -1.71
CA ALA A 113 -3.06 13.53 -1.90
C ALA A 113 -3.12 14.54 -0.74
N VAL A 114 -3.01 14.09 0.51
CA VAL A 114 -2.96 14.98 1.68
C VAL A 114 -1.71 15.86 1.64
N LEU A 115 -0.55 15.30 1.34
CA LEU A 115 0.71 16.04 1.20
C LEU A 115 0.64 17.09 0.08
N ALA A 116 0.11 16.71 -1.09
CA ALA A 116 -0.07 17.63 -2.22
C ALA A 116 -1.04 18.78 -1.89
N ARG A 117 -2.12 18.50 -1.13
CA ARG A 117 -3.07 19.50 -0.65
C ARG A 117 -2.43 20.50 0.33
N GLN A 118 -1.40 20.07 1.09
CA GLN A 118 -0.58 20.95 1.91
C GLN A 118 0.41 21.82 1.08
N GLY A 119 0.36 21.76 -0.25
CA GLY A 119 1.21 22.53 -1.15
C GLY A 119 2.58 21.92 -1.44
N ARG A 120 2.82 20.67 -1.06
CA ARG A 120 4.11 19.98 -1.25
C ARG A 120 4.25 19.43 -2.66
N THR A 121 5.49 19.36 -3.15
CA THR A 121 5.85 18.47 -4.26
C THR A 121 6.02 17.07 -3.68
N VAL A 122 5.39 16.07 -4.30
CA VAL A 122 5.36 14.71 -3.78
C VAL A 122 5.83 13.71 -4.83
N THR A 123 6.65 12.75 -4.41
CA THR A 123 6.92 11.53 -5.18
C THR A 123 6.20 10.38 -4.49
N ALA A 124 5.20 9.81 -5.15
CA ALA A 124 4.46 8.65 -4.68
C ALA A 124 4.98 7.37 -5.36
N VAL A 125 5.37 6.38 -4.58
CA VAL A 125 6.01 5.15 -5.08
C VAL A 125 5.22 3.93 -4.65
N ASP A 126 4.96 3.00 -5.57
CA ASP A 126 4.41 1.69 -5.23
C ASP A 126 4.89 0.62 -6.22
N VAL A 127 5.05 -0.61 -5.74
CA VAL A 127 5.44 -1.78 -6.57
C VAL A 127 4.25 -2.33 -7.36
N SER A 128 3.03 -2.03 -6.95
CA SER A 128 1.80 -2.53 -7.56
C SER A 128 1.30 -1.60 -8.67
N ARG A 129 1.16 -2.12 -9.89
CA ARG A 129 0.50 -1.37 -10.99
C ARG A 129 -0.91 -0.92 -10.63
N ALA A 130 -1.66 -1.73 -9.86
CA ALA A 130 -3.00 -1.37 -9.41
C ALA A 130 -2.97 -0.20 -8.42
N ALA A 131 -1.99 -0.16 -7.52
CA ALA A 131 -1.79 0.94 -6.59
C ALA A 131 -1.36 2.23 -7.32
N VAL A 132 -0.39 2.14 -8.23
CA VAL A 132 0.02 3.29 -9.07
C VAL A 132 -1.16 3.87 -9.85
N ALA A 133 -1.98 3.02 -10.49
CA ALA A 133 -3.18 3.47 -11.20
C ALA A 133 -4.22 4.10 -10.24
N SER A 134 -4.36 3.53 -9.02
CA SER A 134 -5.26 4.06 -8.00
C SER A 134 -4.81 5.42 -7.49
N THR A 135 -3.52 5.56 -7.17
CA THR A 135 -2.91 6.83 -6.76
C THR A 135 -3.10 7.91 -7.83
N ALA A 136 -2.75 7.62 -9.08
CA ALA A 136 -2.89 8.57 -10.18
C ALA A 136 -4.35 9.02 -10.37
N GLU A 137 -5.31 8.10 -10.32
CA GLU A 137 -6.72 8.43 -10.46
C GLU A 137 -7.28 9.20 -9.25
N THR A 138 -6.86 8.85 -8.02
CA THR A 138 -7.18 9.61 -6.81
C THR A 138 -6.70 11.06 -6.93
N LEU A 139 -5.46 11.26 -7.34
CA LEU A 139 -4.88 12.59 -7.51
C LEU A 139 -5.64 13.40 -8.56
N ARG A 140 -5.92 12.81 -9.72
CA ARG A 140 -6.65 13.45 -10.82
C ARG A 140 -8.05 13.88 -10.40
N ARG A 141 -8.80 13.04 -9.70
CA ARG A 141 -10.16 13.37 -9.22
C ARG A 141 -10.20 14.49 -8.19
N ASN A 142 -9.08 14.69 -7.49
CA ASN A 142 -8.97 15.75 -6.49
C ASN A 142 -8.21 17.00 -7.02
N GLY A 143 -7.84 17.06 -8.32
CA GLY A 143 -7.12 18.18 -8.92
C GLY A 143 -5.69 18.37 -8.36
N LEU A 144 -5.02 17.27 -7.99
CA LEU A 144 -3.70 17.27 -7.32
C LEU A 144 -2.59 16.64 -8.18
N ASP A 145 -2.90 16.16 -9.38
CA ASP A 145 -1.98 15.46 -10.26
C ASP A 145 -0.79 16.31 -10.72
N GLY A 146 -0.94 17.62 -10.83
CA GLY A 146 0.16 18.53 -11.16
C GLY A 146 1.24 18.69 -10.08
N ARG A 147 1.05 18.14 -8.88
CA ARG A 147 2.00 18.24 -7.74
C ARG A 147 2.64 16.92 -7.36
N VAL A 148 2.21 15.83 -7.95
CA VAL A 148 2.64 14.47 -7.55
C VAL A 148 3.18 13.71 -8.74
N THR A 149 4.42 13.24 -8.63
CA THR A 149 4.99 12.26 -9.54
C THR A 149 4.71 10.86 -9.00
N VAL A 150 4.01 10.02 -9.78
CA VAL A 150 3.68 8.65 -9.38
C VAL A 150 4.62 7.67 -10.10
N LEU A 151 5.32 6.85 -9.33
CA LEU A 151 6.34 5.92 -9.83
C LEU A 151 5.96 4.46 -9.54
N LEU A 152 6.13 3.62 -10.54
CA LEU A 152 6.09 2.16 -10.37
C LEU A 152 7.51 1.68 -10.07
N ALA A 153 7.81 1.39 -8.80
CA ALA A 153 9.13 0.93 -8.38
C ALA A 153 9.04 0.08 -7.09
N ASP A 154 10.01 -0.78 -6.89
CA ASP A 154 10.18 -1.56 -5.67
C ASP A 154 11.11 -0.78 -4.70
N GLY A 155 10.50 -0.02 -3.79
CA GLY A 155 11.22 0.87 -2.88
C GLY A 155 11.65 2.20 -3.53
N ILE A 156 12.61 2.86 -2.91
CA ILE A 156 13.06 4.21 -3.24
C ILE A 156 14.55 4.29 -3.63
N ASP A 157 15.14 3.18 -4.08
CA ASP A 157 16.54 3.11 -4.47
C ASP A 157 16.88 4.04 -5.65
N SER A 158 15.91 4.25 -6.55
CA SER A 158 16.08 5.12 -7.71
C SER A 158 16.03 6.61 -7.39
N LEU A 159 15.60 6.99 -6.18
CA LEU A 159 15.56 8.40 -5.78
C LEU A 159 16.96 8.89 -5.38
N PRO A 160 17.31 10.13 -5.73
CA PRO A 160 18.60 10.70 -5.39
C PRO A 160 18.81 10.79 -3.87
N ASP A 161 20.06 10.74 -3.45
CA ASP A 161 20.45 11.00 -2.07
C ASP A 161 20.05 12.41 -1.66
N ARG A 162 19.63 12.59 -0.41
CA ARG A 162 19.31 13.91 0.18
C ARG A 162 18.33 14.74 -0.67
N SER A 163 17.38 14.09 -1.34
CA SER A 163 16.42 14.72 -2.24
C SER A 163 15.10 15.14 -1.57
N ALA A 164 14.74 14.55 -0.43
CA ALA A 164 13.47 14.80 0.24
C ALA A 164 13.62 15.41 1.64
N GLY A 165 12.66 16.24 2.04
CA GLY A 165 12.54 16.73 3.41
C GLY A 165 11.71 15.85 4.31
N LEU A 166 10.85 15.02 3.70
CA LEU A 166 9.91 14.14 4.38
C LEU A 166 9.77 12.82 3.65
N VAL A 167 9.77 11.71 4.37
CA VAL A 167 9.33 10.41 3.90
C VAL A 167 8.18 9.94 4.77
N VAL A 168 7.05 9.59 4.18
CA VAL A 168 5.91 8.97 4.89
C VAL A 168 5.66 7.57 4.35
N THR A 169 5.25 6.65 5.21
CA THR A 169 4.95 5.29 4.80
C THR A 169 4.01 4.56 5.75
N ASN A 170 3.11 3.78 5.19
CA ASN A 170 2.40 2.69 5.84
C ASN A 170 2.82 1.39 5.14
N PRO A 171 3.97 0.81 5.49
CA PRO A 171 4.52 -0.33 4.77
C PRO A 171 3.64 -1.57 4.94
N PRO A 172 3.70 -2.53 3.99
CA PRO A 172 2.88 -3.75 4.08
C PRO A 172 3.28 -4.59 5.30
N PHE A 173 2.30 -4.94 6.13
CA PHE A 173 2.48 -5.80 7.31
C PHE A 173 1.88 -7.18 7.03
N HIS A 174 2.64 -8.10 6.51
CA HIS A 174 2.16 -9.46 6.34
C HIS A 174 2.58 -10.32 7.55
N VAL A 175 1.59 -10.74 8.31
CA VAL A 175 1.77 -11.69 9.41
C VAL A 175 2.17 -13.03 8.82
N GLY A 176 3.43 -13.43 8.95
CA GLY A 176 3.80 -14.82 8.73
C GLY A 176 5.03 -15.14 7.88
N ALA A 177 5.83 -14.17 7.44
CA ALA A 177 7.09 -14.49 6.79
C ALA A 177 8.21 -13.51 7.21
N ALA A 178 9.36 -14.06 7.58
CA ALA A 178 10.58 -13.28 7.86
C ALA A 178 11.04 -12.40 6.69
N LYS A 179 10.55 -12.68 5.47
CA LYS A 179 10.83 -11.89 4.25
C LYS A 179 10.25 -10.48 4.27
N ASP A 180 9.07 -10.27 4.86
CA ASP A 180 8.40 -8.96 4.80
C ASP A 180 9.01 -7.95 5.77
N SER A 181 9.55 -8.41 6.90
CA SER A 181 10.33 -7.56 7.83
C SER A 181 11.59 -7.01 7.16
N THR A 182 12.24 -7.76 6.28
CA THR A 182 13.47 -7.33 5.60
C THR A 182 13.20 -6.15 4.67
N ALA A 183 12.11 -6.17 3.90
CA ALA A 183 11.75 -5.06 3.00
C ALA A 183 11.50 -3.75 3.76
N THR A 184 10.77 -3.80 4.89
CA THR A 184 10.56 -2.60 5.72
C THR A 184 11.84 -2.12 6.40
N LEU A 185 12.73 -3.02 6.82
CA LEU A 185 14.03 -2.64 7.37
C LEU A 185 14.91 -1.96 6.32
N GLN A 186 14.91 -2.46 5.10
CA GLN A 186 15.58 -1.83 3.96
C GLN A 186 14.97 -0.45 3.66
N LEU A 187 13.64 -0.34 3.66
CA LEU A 187 12.95 0.93 3.44
C LEU A 187 13.37 1.99 4.49
N ILE A 188 13.49 1.62 5.77
CA ILE A 188 13.97 2.53 6.83
C ILE A 188 15.40 3.02 6.52
N GLN A 189 16.29 2.13 6.07
CA GLN A 189 17.66 2.50 5.69
C GLN A 189 17.69 3.40 4.43
N GLN A 190 16.92 3.05 3.41
CA GLN A 190 16.80 3.86 2.19
C GLN A 190 16.21 5.24 2.49
N SER A 191 15.25 5.33 3.40
CA SER A 191 14.69 6.62 3.83
C SER A 191 15.75 7.54 4.42
N HIS A 192 16.67 7.00 5.23
CA HIS A 192 17.80 7.78 5.75
C HIS A 192 18.68 8.32 4.61
N ARG A 193 18.94 7.56 3.56
CA ARG A 193 19.73 7.99 2.40
C ARG A 193 19.06 9.13 1.63
N VAL A 194 17.76 8.98 1.35
CA VAL A 194 16.97 9.92 0.54
C VAL A 194 16.67 11.22 1.27
N LEU A 195 16.56 11.20 2.59
CA LEU A 195 16.28 12.39 3.38
C LEU A 195 17.46 13.35 3.41
N ARG A 196 17.17 14.65 3.34
CA ARG A 196 18.13 15.74 3.59
C ARG A 196 18.50 15.79 5.07
N ASP A 197 19.57 16.50 5.40
CA ASP A 197 19.91 16.79 6.79
C ASP A 197 18.73 17.55 7.46
N GLY A 198 18.30 17.05 8.61
CA GLY A 198 17.10 17.51 9.30
C GLY A 198 15.78 17.02 8.70
N GLY A 199 15.79 16.21 7.66
CA GLY A 199 14.60 15.56 7.12
C GLY A 199 14.07 14.45 8.03
N GLU A 200 12.83 14.06 7.85
CA GLU A 200 12.13 13.15 8.75
C GLU A 200 11.47 11.97 8.02
N LEU A 201 11.60 10.79 8.63
CA LEU A 201 10.79 9.61 8.31
C LEU A 201 9.63 9.51 9.30
N TRP A 202 8.41 9.42 8.78
CA TRP A 202 7.21 9.09 9.53
C TRP A 202 6.65 7.76 9.05
N CYS A 203 6.59 6.79 9.94
CA CYS A 203 6.19 5.43 9.61
C CYS A 203 5.14 4.93 10.61
N VAL A 204 4.03 4.42 10.09
CA VAL A 204 3.06 3.69 10.91
C VAL A 204 3.31 2.19 10.78
N TYR A 205 3.14 1.43 11.85
CA TYR A 205 3.34 -0.02 11.87
C TYR A 205 2.61 -0.69 13.04
N ASN A 206 2.41 -2.00 12.96
CA ASN A 206 1.75 -2.77 14.01
C ASN A 206 2.61 -2.85 15.28
N THR A 207 1.98 -2.72 16.46
CA THR A 207 2.64 -2.64 17.77
C THR A 207 3.61 -3.77 18.11
N HIS A 208 3.43 -4.95 17.50
CA HIS A 208 4.29 -6.12 17.74
C HIS A 208 5.57 -6.16 16.89
N LEU A 209 5.79 -5.20 16.00
CA LEU A 209 6.94 -5.17 15.09
C LEU A 209 8.08 -4.30 15.66
N PRO A 210 9.35 -4.71 15.53
CA PRO A 210 10.47 -4.04 16.17
C PRO A 210 11.05 -2.89 15.33
N TYR A 211 10.20 -2.09 14.66
CA TYR A 211 10.70 -1.08 13.71
C TYR A 211 11.28 0.17 14.38
N LEU A 212 10.90 0.47 15.63
CA LEU A 212 11.53 1.55 16.38
C LEU A 212 13.04 1.35 16.56
N GLU A 213 13.45 0.15 16.91
CA GLU A 213 14.87 -0.17 17.08
C GLU A 213 15.63 -0.13 15.74
N ALA A 214 14.98 -0.54 14.65
CA ALA A 214 15.56 -0.42 13.33
C ALA A 214 15.75 1.06 12.92
N ALA A 215 14.75 1.90 13.19
CA ALA A 215 14.83 3.33 12.95
C ALA A 215 15.94 3.98 13.82
N ARG A 216 16.06 3.61 15.08
CA ARG A 216 17.15 4.09 15.95
C ARG A 216 18.53 3.72 15.42
N ARG A 217 18.69 2.50 14.94
CA ARG A 217 19.98 2.07 14.33
C ARG A 217 20.32 2.83 13.06
N ALA A 218 19.32 3.11 12.20
CA ALA A 218 19.54 3.79 10.93
C ALA A 218 19.72 5.31 11.07
N PHE A 219 18.99 5.95 12.00
CA PHE A 219 18.90 7.40 12.14
C PHE A 219 19.64 7.95 13.37
N GLY A 220 20.01 7.10 14.33
CA GLY A 220 20.51 7.54 15.63
C GLY A 220 19.42 8.11 16.55
N ARG A 221 18.40 8.80 15.99
CA ARG A 221 17.27 9.38 16.73
C ARG A 221 15.96 8.94 16.16
N ALA A 222 15.16 8.21 16.95
CA ALA A 222 13.78 7.86 16.60
C ALA A 222 12.92 7.80 17.87
N ARG A 223 11.68 8.26 17.76
CA ARG A 223 10.72 8.29 18.86
C ARG A 223 9.35 7.80 18.41
N ILE A 224 8.58 7.29 19.36
CA ILE A 224 7.14 7.08 19.17
C ILE A 224 6.46 8.43 19.34
N VAL A 225 5.59 8.77 18.38
CA VAL A 225 4.80 10.01 18.39
C VAL A 225 3.42 9.76 18.97
N VAL A 226 2.75 8.73 18.46
CA VAL A 226 1.44 8.29 18.92
C VAL A 226 1.34 6.78 18.78
N GLN A 227 0.56 6.17 19.67
CA GLN A 227 0.29 4.74 19.68
C GLN A 227 -1.15 4.48 20.09
N ASP A 228 -1.80 3.52 19.45
CA ASP A 228 -3.06 2.94 19.89
C ASP A 228 -2.92 1.43 20.15
N ARG A 229 -4.04 0.70 20.25
CA ARG A 229 -4.01 -0.76 20.52
C ARG A 229 -3.42 -1.59 19.38
N GLY A 230 -3.41 -1.10 18.14
CA GLY A 230 -3.00 -1.84 16.95
C GLY A 230 -1.74 -1.30 16.28
N PHE A 231 -1.54 0.02 16.38
CA PHE A 231 -0.53 0.72 15.59
C PHE A 231 0.32 1.66 16.40
N ILE A 232 1.54 1.86 15.92
CA ILE A 232 2.50 2.85 16.41
C ILE A 232 2.87 3.76 15.22
N VAL A 233 2.91 5.07 15.46
CA VAL A 233 3.57 6.03 14.56
C VAL A 233 4.90 6.42 15.16
N LEU A 234 5.98 6.16 14.43
CA LEU A 234 7.31 6.66 14.76
C LEU A 234 7.70 7.85 13.88
N CYS A 235 8.53 8.70 14.44
CA CYS A 235 9.29 9.72 13.74
C CYS A 235 10.77 9.48 13.95
N ALA A 236 11.57 9.49 12.89
CA ALA A 236 13.02 9.43 12.93
C ALA A 236 13.61 10.59 12.11
N SER A 237 14.61 11.29 12.65
CA SER A 237 15.22 12.48 12.03
C SER A 237 16.66 12.18 11.61
N ARG A 238 17.00 12.59 10.40
CA ARG A 238 18.37 12.57 9.88
C ARG A 238 19.21 13.72 10.40
#